data_76c553944fa1f9e182e476c4b6f8c4bc
#
_entry.id   76c553944fa1f9e182e476c4b6f8c4bc
#
_cell.length_a   1.000
_cell.length_b   1.000
_cell.length_c   1.000
_cell.angle_alpha   90.00
_cell.angle_beta   90.00
_cell.angle_gamma   90.00
#
_symmetry.space_group_name_H-M   'P 1'
#
loop_
_entity.id
_entity.type
_entity.pdbx_description
1 polymer ?
#
loop_
_entity_poly.entity_id
_entity_poly.type
_entity_poly.pdbx_seq_one_letter_code
_entity_poly.pdbx_strand_id
1 'polypeptide(L)'
;MLSLKSHPNIEIDEIHPNPIISNFIKHGKFWKWAAYTDKYLIFKNHLRSLLQKKYDLAHITDHSNAVYIKEIKKWSNSPTLVTCHDLIAIRQAKKEFKEAPKTSKTGKLLQSWILNSLNGVDYFACDSNHTLEDLNRLIPNSSKRSEIIHLGTDLREHNHRVKEVITLPNFDLQKENFIMHVGSSAWYKNRKAVFRCFIYAHNCFPDHNLKLVLVGPKPQKEELDDQISHWVKSNPNAIFSFKNLPENTLGELYNYAKALVFPSFIEGFGWPPLEAAVRGCPVITTRTGAIADLLGNYARYVEAKNQSSINQSIQELLRSPWSKRNVMSLPTHEDCRKQYLDLYEQMMAN
;
A
#
# COMPACT_ATOMS: atom_id res chain seq x y z
N MET A 1 -10.10 -6.10 10.60
CA MET A 1 -10.60 -5.80 11.98
C MET A 1 -12.12 -5.77 12.05
N LEU A 2 -12.85 -5.01 11.22
CA LEU A 2 -14.33 -4.96 11.27
C LEU A 2 -14.98 -6.35 11.15
N SER A 3 -14.48 -7.21 10.26
CA SER A 3 -14.97 -8.57 10.08
C SER A 3 -14.72 -9.51 11.30
N LEU A 4 -13.70 -9.25 12.12
CA LEU A 4 -13.44 -10.01 13.34
C LEU A 4 -14.39 -9.62 14.47
N LYS A 5 -14.82 -8.35 14.56
CA LYS A 5 -15.77 -7.88 15.58
C LYS A 5 -17.15 -8.53 15.50
N SER A 6 -17.54 -9.02 14.34
CA SER A 6 -18.83 -9.68 14.14
C SER A 6 -18.81 -11.17 14.50
N HIS A 7 -17.67 -11.72 14.92
CA HIS A 7 -17.57 -13.14 15.26
C HIS A 7 -18.12 -13.39 16.68
N PRO A 8 -19.07 -14.35 16.86
CA PRO A 8 -19.81 -14.52 18.12
C PRO A 8 -18.94 -14.93 19.31
N ASN A 9 -17.79 -15.56 19.06
CA ASN A 9 -16.91 -16.09 20.11
C ASN A 9 -15.68 -15.20 20.39
N ILE A 10 -15.64 -13.97 19.86
CA ILE A 10 -14.51 -13.06 20.02
C ILE A 10 -14.98 -11.72 20.58
N GLU A 11 -14.45 -11.34 21.72
CA GLU A 11 -14.58 -9.98 22.25
C GLU A 11 -13.31 -9.18 21.91
N ILE A 12 -13.46 -8.01 21.29
CA ILE A 12 -12.34 -7.18 20.85
C ILE A 12 -12.39 -5.83 21.55
N ASP A 13 -11.36 -5.56 22.34
CA ASP A 13 -11.08 -4.23 22.87
C ASP A 13 -10.10 -3.52 21.93
N GLU A 14 -10.56 -2.46 21.25
CA GLU A 14 -9.68 -1.64 20.42
C GLU A 14 -8.97 -0.59 21.27
N ILE A 15 -7.65 -0.66 21.27
CA ILE A 15 -6.79 0.22 22.03
C ILE A 15 -5.94 1.05 21.07
N HIS A 16 -6.09 2.37 21.11
CA HIS A 16 -5.35 3.29 20.26
C HIS A 16 -4.93 4.57 21.00
N PRO A 17 -3.84 5.23 20.58
CA PRO A 17 -3.44 6.52 21.13
C PRO A 17 -4.50 7.59 20.87
N ASN A 18 -4.96 8.27 21.93
CA ASN A 18 -5.82 9.43 21.78
C ASN A 18 -4.97 10.70 21.59
N PRO A 19 -5.33 11.59 20.67
CA PRO A 19 -4.66 12.87 20.51
C PRO A 19 -5.03 13.78 21.69
N ILE A 20 -4.10 13.98 22.62
CA ILE A 20 -4.26 14.83 23.81
C ILE A 20 -3.58 16.17 23.56
N ILE A 21 -2.26 16.21 23.47
CA ILE A 21 -1.48 17.42 23.22
C ILE A 21 -1.64 17.91 21.77
N SER A 22 -1.66 16.97 20.83
CA SER A 22 -1.79 17.30 19.40
C SER A 22 -3.13 17.90 19.02
N ASN A 23 -4.18 17.73 19.82
CA ASN A 23 -5.45 18.43 19.64
C ASN A 23 -5.36 19.94 19.86
N PHE A 24 -4.45 20.40 20.72
CA PHE A 24 -4.24 21.83 20.98
C PHE A 24 -3.35 22.50 19.94
N ILE A 25 -2.57 21.73 19.18
CA ILE A 25 -1.61 22.24 18.19
C ILE A 25 -2.09 21.80 16.80
N LYS A 26 -2.98 22.57 16.18
CA LYS A 26 -3.67 22.14 14.95
C LYS A 26 -2.78 22.07 13.70
N HIS A 27 -1.68 22.84 13.60
CA HIS A 27 -0.82 22.90 12.40
C HIS A 27 0.65 23.23 12.73
N GLY A 28 1.57 22.88 11.82
CA GLY A 28 2.97 23.28 11.84
C GLY A 28 3.95 22.20 12.33
N LYS A 29 5.23 22.58 12.45
CA LYS A 29 6.32 21.67 12.86
C LYS A 29 6.10 21.08 14.26
N PHE A 30 5.48 21.81 15.16
CA PHE A 30 5.22 21.41 16.55
C PHE A 30 4.12 20.36 16.65
N TRP A 31 3.13 20.32 15.73
CA TRP A 31 2.09 19.30 15.72
C TRP A 31 2.66 17.87 15.67
N LYS A 32 3.68 17.67 14.83
CA LYS A 32 4.32 16.36 14.70
C LYS A 32 4.97 15.89 16.01
N TRP A 33 5.60 16.81 16.74
CA TRP A 33 6.21 16.52 18.03
C TRP A 33 5.15 16.25 19.10
N ALA A 34 4.05 17.01 19.12
CA ALA A 34 2.92 16.78 20.01
C ALA A 34 2.30 15.39 19.76
N ALA A 35 2.08 15.01 18.51
CA ALA A 35 1.58 13.67 18.14
C ALA A 35 2.56 12.54 18.55
N TYR A 36 3.86 12.77 18.47
CA TYR A 36 4.86 11.82 18.98
C TYR A 36 4.83 11.70 20.51
N THR A 37 4.61 12.81 21.21
CA THR A 37 4.45 12.82 22.67
C THR A 37 3.20 12.04 23.07
N ASP A 38 2.07 12.31 22.41
CA ASP A 38 0.83 11.57 22.65
C ASP A 38 1.04 10.06 22.42
N LYS A 39 1.64 9.68 21.27
CA LYS A 39 1.83 8.30 20.88
C LYS A 39 2.83 7.56 21.77
N TYR A 40 4.00 8.12 22.04
CA TYR A 40 5.12 7.38 22.64
C TYR A 40 5.31 7.61 24.14
N LEU A 41 4.74 8.68 24.72
CA LEU A 41 4.86 8.95 26.14
C LEU A 41 3.52 8.83 26.86
N ILE A 42 2.50 9.57 26.44
CA ILE A 42 1.20 9.58 27.15
C ILE A 42 0.49 8.26 27.02
N PHE A 43 0.35 7.77 25.79
CA PHE A 43 -0.35 6.51 25.54
C PHE A 43 0.34 5.32 26.21
N LYS A 44 1.67 5.31 26.29
CA LYS A 44 2.42 4.27 26.97
C LYS A 44 2.02 4.13 28.46
N ASN A 45 1.80 5.25 29.13
CA ASN A 45 1.34 5.24 30.54
C ASN A 45 -0.11 4.81 30.65
N HIS A 46 -0.96 5.23 29.72
CA HIS A 46 -2.37 4.82 29.67
C HIS A 46 -2.52 3.32 29.35
N LEU A 47 -1.69 2.79 28.46
CA LEU A 47 -1.69 1.38 28.08
C LEU A 47 -1.56 0.46 29.29
N ARG A 48 -0.76 0.86 30.29
CA ARG A 48 -0.60 0.10 31.54
C ARG A 48 -1.93 -0.13 32.26
N SER A 49 -2.81 0.88 32.34
CA SER A 49 -4.11 0.74 33.02
C SER A 49 -5.06 -0.16 32.21
N LEU A 50 -4.99 -0.14 30.89
CA LEU A 50 -5.81 -0.96 30.02
C LEU A 50 -5.39 -2.44 30.07
N LEU A 51 -4.10 -2.71 30.20
CA LEU A 51 -3.53 -4.08 30.27
C LEU A 51 -3.72 -4.77 31.63
N GLN A 52 -4.39 -4.13 32.60
CA GLN A 52 -4.80 -4.80 33.85
C GLN A 52 -5.95 -5.79 33.65
N LYS A 53 -6.75 -5.62 32.59
CA LYS A 53 -7.72 -6.61 32.13
C LYS A 53 -6.95 -7.80 31.54
N LYS A 54 -7.40 -9.02 31.82
CA LYS A 54 -6.84 -10.21 31.17
C LYS A 54 -7.32 -10.29 29.73
N TYR A 55 -6.38 -10.51 28.82
CA TYR A 55 -6.63 -10.78 27.42
C TYR A 55 -5.99 -12.11 27.05
N ASP A 56 -6.65 -12.88 26.19
CA ASP A 56 -6.11 -14.14 25.68
C ASP A 56 -5.01 -13.87 24.65
N LEU A 57 -5.08 -12.74 23.94
CA LEU A 57 -4.15 -12.36 22.87
C LEU A 57 -4.06 -10.84 22.75
N ALA A 58 -2.88 -10.33 22.39
CA ALA A 58 -2.66 -8.94 21.99
C ALA A 58 -2.24 -8.87 20.52
N HIS A 59 -3.10 -8.31 19.65
CA HIS A 59 -2.82 -8.13 18.24
C HIS A 59 -2.47 -6.67 17.91
N ILE A 60 -1.24 -6.42 17.48
CA ILE A 60 -0.78 -5.14 16.97
C ILE A 60 -0.95 -5.14 15.45
N THR A 61 -1.89 -4.36 14.96
CA THR A 61 -2.31 -4.34 13.56
C THR A 61 -1.37 -3.63 12.59
N ASP A 62 -0.27 -3.05 13.09
CA ASP A 62 0.77 -2.38 12.29
C ASP A 62 2.12 -2.47 13.00
N HIS A 63 3.12 -2.97 12.31
CA HIS A 63 4.48 -3.18 12.84
C HIS A 63 5.12 -1.92 13.43
N SER A 64 4.73 -0.72 12.98
CA SER A 64 5.24 0.55 13.53
C SER A 64 4.86 0.76 15.01
N ASN A 65 3.85 0.04 15.49
CA ASN A 65 3.40 0.04 16.88
C ASN A 65 4.06 -1.06 17.73
N ALA A 66 4.98 -1.85 17.18
CA ALA A 66 5.74 -2.86 17.93
C ALA A 66 6.52 -2.27 19.12
N VAL A 67 6.73 -0.97 19.15
CA VAL A 67 7.35 -0.24 20.27
C VAL A 67 6.63 -0.46 21.61
N TYR A 68 5.38 -0.92 21.60
CA TYR A 68 4.59 -1.24 22.80
C TYR A 68 4.75 -2.68 23.30
N ILE A 69 5.39 -3.56 22.53
CA ILE A 69 5.57 -4.99 22.89
C ILE A 69 6.16 -5.16 24.30
N LYS A 70 7.19 -4.35 24.60
CA LYS A 70 7.82 -4.40 25.94
C LYS A 70 6.85 -4.09 27.07
N GLU A 71 5.94 -3.14 26.86
CA GLU A 71 4.92 -2.77 27.86
C GLU A 71 3.83 -3.84 27.93
N ILE A 72 3.39 -4.37 26.78
CA ILE A 72 2.39 -5.46 26.74
C ILE A 72 2.93 -6.67 27.53
N LYS A 73 4.14 -7.13 27.23
CA LYS A 73 4.75 -8.28 27.94
C LYS A 73 5.06 -8.03 29.41
N LYS A 74 5.21 -6.77 29.81
CA LYS A 74 5.43 -6.43 31.22
C LYS A 74 4.15 -6.51 32.06
N TRP A 75 3.01 -6.17 31.47
CA TRP A 75 1.75 -6.00 32.17
C TRP A 75 0.69 -7.03 31.80
N SER A 76 0.91 -7.80 30.73
CA SER A 76 0.06 -8.89 30.28
C SER A 76 0.94 -10.09 29.90
N ASN A 77 0.51 -11.29 30.28
CA ASN A 77 1.15 -12.53 29.84
C ASN A 77 0.59 -13.05 28.51
N SER A 78 -0.25 -12.26 27.85
CA SER A 78 -0.89 -12.66 26.60
C SER A 78 0.13 -12.78 25.47
N PRO A 79 0.04 -13.83 24.63
CA PRO A 79 0.85 -13.91 23.43
C PRO A 79 0.58 -12.71 22.50
N THR A 80 1.61 -12.29 21.79
CA THR A 80 1.56 -11.09 20.95
C THR A 80 1.68 -11.45 19.47
N LEU A 81 0.74 -10.92 18.68
CA LEU A 81 0.76 -10.97 17.23
C LEU A 81 1.02 -9.57 16.65
N VAL A 82 1.83 -9.48 15.62
CA VAL A 82 2.02 -8.24 14.84
C VAL A 82 1.69 -8.49 13.38
N THR A 83 0.77 -7.71 12.82
CA THR A 83 0.61 -7.63 11.36
C THR A 83 1.71 -6.73 10.80
N CYS A 84 2.46 -7.27 9.86
CA CYS A 84 3.54 -6.60 9.17
C CYS A 84 3.14 -6.33 7.71
N HIS A 85 2.72 -5.10 7.43
CA HIS A 85 2.29 -4.69 6.09
C HIS A 85 3.47 -4.50 5.14
N ASP A 86 4.56 -3.93 5.62
CA ASP A 86 5.83 -3.77 4.92
C ASP A 86 6.96 -3.45 5.91
N LEU A 87 8.19 -3.44 5.43
CA LEU A 87 9.37 -2.99 6.19
C LEU A 87 10.15 -1.91 5.43
N ILE A 88 9.48 -1.21 4.51
CA ILE A 88 10.09 -0.22 3.61
C ILE A 88 10.80 0.89 4.39
N ALA A 89 10.15 1.44 5.42
CA ALA A 89 10.72 2.52 6.23
C ALA A 89 11.96 2.09 7.03
N ILE A 90 11.97 0.86 7.54
CA ILE A 90 13.13 0.26 8.23
C ILE A 90 14.29 0.07 7.25
N ARG A 91 14.01 -0.53 6.09
CA ARG A 91 14.99 -0.76 5.02
C ARG A 91 15.56 0.54 4.47
N GLN A 92 14.71 1.56 4.30
CA GLN A 92 15.15 2.91 3.91
C GLN A 92 16.09 3.52 4.96
N ALA A 93 15.78 3.38 6.26
CA ALA A 93 16.64 3.87 7.33
C ALA A 93 18.01 3.17 7.35
N LYS A 94 18.06 1.89 6.94
CA LYS A 94 19.26 1.08 6.72
C LYS A 94 19.99 1.41 5.41
N LYS A 95 19.47 2.32 4.57
CA LYS A 95 20.02 2.73 3.27
C LYS A 95 20.07 1.61 2.22
N GLU A 96 19.13 0.70 2.24
CA GLU A 96 19.08 -0.42 1.27
C GLU A 96 18.61 0.03 -0.13
N PHE A 97 17.97 1.20 -0.24
CA PHE A 97 17.47 1.73 -1.51
C PHE A 97 18.27 2.96 -1.94
N LYS A 98 18.90 2.89 -3.12
CA LYS A 98 19.64 4.01 -3.72
C LYS A 98 18.73 5.16 -4.15
N GLU A 99 17.50 4.84 -4.54
CA GLU A 99 16.48 5.77 -5.02
C GLU A 99 15.78 6.53 -3.89
N ALA A 100 15.89 6.03 -2.67
CA ALA A 100 15.20 6.59 -1.52
C ALA A 100 15.85 7.89 -1.01
N PRO A 101 15.07 8.86 -0.58
CA PRO A 101 15.60 10.03 0.10
C PRO A 101 16.27 9.64 1.43
N LYS A 102 17.25 10.45 1.86
CA LYS A 102 17.96 10.20 3.12
C LYS A 102 17.01 10.31 4.32
N THR A 103 16.98 9.27 5.14
CA THR A 103 16.23 9.28 6.40
C THR A 103 16.95 10.19 7.43
N SER A 104 16.19 11.04 8.12
CA SER A 104 16.69 11.91 9.18
C SER A 104 17.30 11.09 10.35
N LYS A 105 18.14 11.73 11.18
CA LYS A 105 18.73 11.08 12.36
C LYS A 105 17.64 10.54 13.32
N THR A 106 16.60 11.34 13.60
CA THR A 106 15.47 10.94 14.44
C THR A 106 14.64 9.83 13.81
N GLY A 107 14.45 9.86 12.48
CA GLY A 107 13.78 8.79 11.74
C GLY A 107 14.55 7.47 11.84
N LYS A 108 15.88 7.49 11.72
CA LYS A 108 16.72 6.29 11.90
C LYS A 108 16.60 5.70 13.30
N LEU A 109 16.62 6.56 14.33
CA LEU A 109 16.45 6.12 15.72
C LEU A 109 15.09 5.46 15.93
N LEU A 110 14.02 6.07 15.39
CA LEU A 110 12.69 5.50 15.48
C LEU A 110 12.60 4.14 14.76
N GLN A 111 13.11 4.03 13.52
CA GLN A 111 13.08 2.78 12.77
C GLN A 111 13.94 1.68 13.44
N SER A 112 15.07 2.05 14.05
CA SER A 112 15.87 1.11 14.86
C SER A 112 15.13 0.65 16.10
N TRP A 113 14.40 1.55 16.77
CA TRP A 113 13.59 1.18 17.94
C TRP A 113 12.45 0.23 17.55
N ILE A 114 11.74 0.52 16.46
CA ILE A 114 10.69 -0.38 15.92
C ILE A 114 11.29 -1.76 15.63
N LEU A 115 12.37 -1.81 14.84
CA LEU A 115 13.04 -3.07 14.49
C LEU A 115 13.46 -3.87 15.72
N ASN A 116 14.09 -3.23 16.71
CA ASN A 116 14.50 -3.89 17.95
C ASN A 116 13.28 -4.42 18.73
N SER A 117 12.17 -3.70 18.70
CA SER A 117 10.95 -4.13 19.39
C SER A 117 10.30 -5.36 18.77
N LEU A 118 10.43 -5.52 17.44
CA LEU A 118 9.92 -6.69 16.73
C LEU A 118 10.58 -8.01 17.16
N ASN A 119 11.82 -7.98 17.70
CA ASN A 119 12.44 -9.19 18.24
C ASN A 119 11.68 -9.78 19.44
N GLY A 120 10.89 -8.98 20.12
CA GLY A 120 10.07 -9.41 21.28
C GLY A 120 8.69 -9.96 20.91
N VAL A 121 8.30 -9.99 19.66
CA VAL A 121 7.00 -10.45 19.18
C VAL A 121 6.94 -11.97 19.16
N ASP A 122 5.81 -12.57 19.54
CA ASP A 122 5.64 -14.02 19.55
C ASP A 122 5.28 -14.55 18.16
N TYR A 123 4.35 -13.87 17.46
CA TYR A 123 3.89 -14.27 16.13
C TYR A 123 3.78 -13.08 15.18
N PHE A 124 3.93 -13.36 13.88
CA PHE A 124 3.77 -12.38 12.81
C PHE A 124 2.78 -12.84 11.76
N ALA A 125 1.97 -11.92 11.27
CA ALA A 125 1.19 -12.06 10.04
C ALA A 125 1.75 -11.09 9.00
N CYS A 126 2.12 -11.59 7.83
CA CYS A 126 2.65 -10.77 6.73
C CYS A 126 1.66 -10.75 5.57
N ASP A 127 1.46 -9.58 4.96
CA ASP A 127 0.49 -9.42 3.85
C ASP A 127 0.96 -10.08 2.54
N SER A 128 2.27 -10.40 2.42
CA SER A 128 2.86 -10.96 1.21
C SER A 128 4.12 -11.78 1.50
N ASN A 129 4.47 -12.66 0.56
CA ASN A 129 5.75 -13.37 0.57
C ASN A 129 6.93 -12.40 0.66
N HIS A 130 6.89 -11.30 -0.08
CA HIS A 130 7.95 -10.28 -0.07
C HIS A 130 8.15 -9.66 1.33
N THR A 131 7.06 -9.35 2.03
CA THR A 131 7.14 -8.82 3.41
C THR A 131 7.68 -9.88 4.38
N LEU A 132 7.29 -11.14 4.20
CA LEU A 132 7.79 -12.26 4.99
C LEU A 132 9.30 -12.48 4.77
N GLU A 133 9.78 -12.43 3.53
CA GLU A 133 11.21 -12.53 3.21
C GLU A 133 12.01 -11.40 3.87
N ASP A 134 11.51 -10.16 3.79
CA ASP A 134 12.12 -9.01 4.45
C ASP A 134 12.15 -9.18 5.97
N LEU A 135 11.06 -9.67 6.57
CA LEU A 135 10.97 -9.92 8.00
C LEU A 135 12.01 -10.97 8.43
N ASN A 136 12.08 -12.11 7.73
CA ASN A 136 13.02 -13.20 8.03
C ASN A 136 14.49 -12.75 7.93
N ARG A 137 14.79 -11.89 6.96
CA ARG A 137 16.11 -11.33 6.78
C ARG A 137 16.50 -10.34 7.88
N LEU A 138 15.53 -9.56 8.38
CA LEU A 138 15.78 -8.50 9.35
C LEU A 138 15.69 -8.98 10.81
N ILE A 139 14.89 -10.02 11.06
CA ILE A 139 14.61 -10.55 12.40
C ILE A 139 14.94 -12.05 12.42
N PRO A 140 16.05 -12.44 13.05
CA PRO A 140 16.42 -13.84 13.17
C PRO A 140 15.31 -14.69 13.82
N ASN A 141 15.09 -15.89 13.28
CA ASN A 141 14.09 -16.86 13.76
C ASN A 141 12.61 -16.44 13.63
N SER A 142 12.29 -15.33 12.93
CA SER A 142 10.89 -14.95 12.68
C SER A 142 10.14 -15.99 11.86
N SER A 143 10.79 -16.70 10.94
CA SER A 143 10.19 -17.74 10.08
C SER A 143 9.50 -18.88 10.83
N LYS A 144 9.89 -19.18 12.04
CA LYS A 144 9.28 -20.24 12.86
C LYS A 144 7.93 -19.83 13.47
N ARG A 145 7.54 -18.56 13.33
CA ARG A 145 6.39 -17.93 13.97
C ARG A 145 5.75 -16.87 13.07
N SER A 146 5.85 -17.04 11.77
CA SER A 146 5.31 -16.11 10.79
C SER A 146 4.44 -16.82 9.77
N GLU A 147 3.30 -16.21 9.46
CA GLU A 147 2.37 -16.67 8.45
C GLU A 147 2.10 -15.59 7.42
N ILE A 148 1.70 -16.01 6.22
CA ILE A 148 1.23 -15.11 5.18
C ILE A 148 -0.28 -15.09 5.25
N ILE A 149 -0.83 -13.89 5.52
CA ILE A 149 -2.26 -13.64 5.52
C ILE A 149 -2.50 -12.48 4.55
N HIS A 150 -2.87 -12.81 3.32
CA HIS A 150 -3.21 -11.78 2.33
C HIS A 150 -4.42 -10.98 2.77
N LEU A 151 -4.34 -9.66 2.56
CA LEU A 151 -5.47 -8.78 2.87
C LEU A 151 -6.66 -9.15 1.99
N GLY A 152 -7.81 -9.28 2.63
CA GLY A 152 -9.06 -9.58 1.94
C GLY A 152 -9.68 -8.35 1.28
N THR A 153 -10.47 -8.59 0.25
CA THR A 153 -11.20 -7.55 -0.48
C THR A 153 -12.58 -8.04 -0.91
N ASP A 154 -13.55 -7.15 -0.89
CA ASP A 154 -14.90 -7.37 -1.43
C ASP A 154 -15.06 -6.73 -2.84
N LEU A 155 -13.94 -6.40 -3.50
CA LEU A 155 -13.97 -5.73 -4.82
C LEU A 155 -14.82 -6.46 -5.88
N ARG A 156 -15.11 -7.75 -5.69
CA ARG A 156 -16.00 -8.51 -6.59
C ARG A 156 -17.43 -8.00 -6.56
N GLU A 157 -17.91 -7.52 -5.42
CA GLU A 157 -19.27 -7.02 -5.27
C GLU A 157 -19.46 -5.68 -5.99
N HIS A 158 -18.38 -4.95 -6.24
CA HIS A 158 -18.40 -3.64 -6.89
C HIS A 158 -18.26 -3.69 -8.42
N ASN A 159 -18.32 -4.87 -9.05
CA ASN A 159 -18.27 -5.02 -10.52
C ASN A 159 -19.54 -4.55 -11.24
N HIS A 160 -20.56 -4.06 -10.53
CA HIS A 160 -21.70 -3.45 -11.15
C HIS A 160 -21.32 -2.07 -11.69
N ARG A 161 -21.36 -1.92 -13.03
CA ARG A 161 -21.25 -0.60 -13.66
C ARG A 161 -22.30 0.30 -13.02
N VAL A 162 -21.83 1.31 -12.30
CA VAL A 162 -22.68 2.32 -11.71
C VAL A 162 -23.34 3.06 -12.86
N LYS A 163 -24.69 3.10 -12.90
CA LYS A 163 -25.45 3.83 -13.92
C LYS A 163 -25.37 5.36 -13.74
N GLU A 164 -24.67 5.82 -12.70
CA GLU A 164 -24.49 7.25 -12.45
C GLU A 164 -23.49 7.85 -13.43
N VAL A 165 -23.84 9.00 -13.98
CA VAL A 165 -22.93 9.79 -14.83
C VAL A 165 -21.81 10.35 -13.94
N ILE A 166 -20.63 9.75 -14.05
CA ILE A 166 -19.45 10.22 -13.32
C ILE A 166 -18.87 11.41 -14.06
N THR A 167 -18.92 12.56 -13.42
CA THR A 167 -18.36 13.80 -13.96
C THR A 167 -16.98 14.08 -13.33
N LEU A 168 -15.95 14.07 -14.16
CA LEU A 168 -14.61 14.50 -13.77
C LEU A 168 -14.33 15.88 -14.37
N PRO A 169 -13.74 16.82 -13.62
CA PRO A 169 -13.44 18.15 -14.14
C PRO A 169 -12.56 18.09 -15.39
N ASN A 170 -13.07 18.63 -16.50
CA ASN A 170 -12.38 18.71 -17.79
C ASN A 170 -11.91 17.36 -18.37
N PHE A 171 -12.55 16.24 -17.98
CA PHE A 171 -12.19 14.91 -18.45
C PHE A 171 -13.43 14.06 -18.71
N ASP A 172 -13.64 13.68 -19.98
CA ASP A 172 -14.74 12.80 -20.39
C ASP A 172 -14.24 11.35 -20.38
N LEU A 173 -14.61 10.61 -19.34
CA LEU A 173 -14.20 9.24 -19.10
C LEU A 173 -14.48 8.28 -20.27
N GLN A 174 -15.56 8.51 -21.01
CA GLN A 174 -16.00 7.63 -22.11
C GLN A 174 -15.34 7.94 -23.45
N LYS A 175 -14.89 9.18 -23.64
CA LYS A 175 -14.31 9.66 -24.91
C LYS A 175 -12.78 9.66 -24.90
N GLU A 176 -12.17 9.82 -23.72
CA GLU A 176 -10.72 9.94 -23.62
C GLU A 176 -10.01 8.58 -23.67
N ASN A 177 -8.94 8.50 -24.44
CA ASN A 177 -8.01 7.38 -24.39
C ASN A 177 -6.95 7.65 -23.33
N PHE A 178 -6.83 6.84 -22.31
CA PHE A 178 -5.88 7.10 -21.24
C PHE A 178 -5.24 5.84 -20.65
N ILE A 179 -4.02 6.02 -20.16
CA ILE A 179 -3.40 5.14 -19.17
C ILE A 179 -3.48 5.82 -17.81
N MET A 180 -3.41 5.04 -16.75
CA MET A 180 -3.53 5.59 -15.41
C MET A 180 -2.44 5.10 -14.45
N HIS A 181 -2.23 5.89 -13.40
CA HIS A 181 -1.44 5.51 -12.24
C HIS A 181 -2.18 5.92 -10.97
N VAL A 182 -2.21 5.03 -9.99
CA VAL A 182 -2.83 5.28 -8.69
C VAL A 182 -1.77 5.18 -7.61
N GLY A 183 -1.59 6.24 -6.84
CA GLY A 183 -0.64 6.22 -5.73
C GLY A 183 -0.20 7.60 -5.24
N SER A 184 0.45 7.58 -4.08
CA SER A 184 1.08 8.77 -3.50
C SER A 184 2.35 9.19 -4.26
N SER A 185 2.93 10.35 -3.90
CA SER A 185 4.24 10.79 -4.37
C SER A 185 5.42 10.14 -3.63
N ALA A 186 5.21 9.02 -2.94
CA ALA A 186 6.28 8.30 -2.28
C ALA A 186 7.31 7.81 -3.31
N TRP A 187 8.59 7.94 -3.00
CA TRP A 187 9.70 7.63 -3.91
C TRP A 187 9.59 6.22 -4.53
N TYR A 188 9.11 5.26 -3.76
CA TYR A 188 9.01 3.86 -4.19
C TYR A 188 7.91 3.61 -5.21
N LYS A 189 6.95 4.53 -5.38
CA LYS A 189 5.92 4.45 -6.43
C LYS A 189 6.47 4.71 -7.84
N ASN A 190 7.70 5.22 -7.94
CA ASN A 190 8.42 5.43 -9.20
C ASN A 190 7.62 6.20 -10.27
N ARG A 191 6.89 7.24 -9.85
CA ARG A 191 6.03 8.03 -10.75
C ARG A 191 6.80 8.68 -11.90
N LYS A 192 8.09 8.95 -11.71
CA LYS A 192 8.97 9.44 -12.78
C LYS A 192 9.00 8.48 -13.98
N ALA A 193 9.08 7.17 -13.73
CA ALA A 193 9.02 6.17 -14.79
C ALA A 193 7.65 6.13 -15.47
N VAL A 194 6.57 6.41 -14.75
CA VAL A 194 5.21 6.55 -15.33
C VAL A 194 5.15 7.71 -16.30
N PHE A 195 5.67 8.89 -15.94
CA PHE A 195 5.73 10.05 -16.85
C PHE A 195 6.53 9.74 -18.11
N ARG A 196 7.71 9.14 -17.98
CA ARG A 196 8.55 8.78 -19.13
C ARG A 196 7.87 7.75 -20.03
N CYS A 197 7.23 6.76 -19.46
CA CYS A 197 6.44 5.76 -20.20
C CYS A 197 5.30 6.42 -20.97
N PHE A 198 4.56 7.33 -20.34
CA PHE A 198 3.47 8.06 -20.95
C PHE A 198 3.95 8.95 -22.09
N ILE A 199 5.00 9.76 -21.89
CA ILE A 199 5.58 10.64 -22.92
C ILE A 199 6.05 9.80 -24.12
N TYR A 200 6.72 8.68 -23.87
CA TYR A 200 7.13 7.75 -24.91
C TYR A 200 5.93 7.25 -25.71
N ALA A 201 4.89 6.75 -25.03
CA ALA A 201 3.70 6.22 -25.69
C ALA A 201 2.95 7.30 -26.48
N HIS A 202 2.78 8.49 -25.90
CA HIS A 202 2.11 9.63 -26.55
C HIS A 202 2.84 10.05 -27.85
N ASN A 203 4.16 10.08 -27.85
CA ASN A 203 4.96 10.45 -29.03
C ASN A 203 4.98 9.34 -30.08
N CYS A 204 4.97 8.06 -29.68
CA CYS A 204 4.97 6.93 -30.62
C CYS A 204 3.60 6.66 -31.28
N PHE A 205 2.51 7.12 -30.63
CA PHE A 205 1.13 6.89 -31.07
C PHE A 205 0.31 8.19 -31.06
N PRO A 206 0.66 9.20 -31.87
CA PRO A 206 0.00 10.52 -31.82
C PRO A 206 -1.49 10.43 -32.15
N ASP A 207 -1.90 9.53 -33.04
CA ASP A 207 -3.29 9.34 -33.44
C ASP A 207 -4.17 8.80 -32.32
N HIS A 208 -3.57 8.20 -31.27
CA HIS A 208 -4.32 7.72 -30.11
C HIS A 208 -4.77 8.83 -29.18
N ASN A 209 -4.24 10.05 -29.31
CA ASN A 209 -4.51 11.18 -28.40
C ASN A 209 -4.47 10.75 -26.92
N LEU A 210 -3.46 9.96 -26.58
CA LEU A 210 -3.35 9.31 -25.28
C LEU A 210 -3.19 10.34 -24.15
N LYS A 211 -3.91 10.13 -23.03
CA LYS A 211 -3.82 10.94 -21.80
C LYS A 211 -3.19 10.12 -20.66
N LEU A 212 -2.67 10.82 -19.67
CA LEU A 212 -2.27 10.22 -18.41
C LEU A 212 -3.20 10.70 -17.29
N VAL A 213 -3.83 9.76 -16.61
CA VAL A 213 -4.63 10.02 -15.40
C VAL A 213 -3.84 9.60 -14.16
N LEU A 214 -3.57 10.55 -13.28
CA LEU A 214 -2.95 10.32 -11.98
C LEU A 214 -4.03 10.39 -10.90
N VAL A 215 -4.25 9.31 -10.18
CA VAL A 215 -5.09 9.31 -8.99
C VAL A 215 -4.18 9.40 -7.76
N GLY A 216 -4.15 10.59 -7.15
CA GLY A 216 -3.24 10.91 -6.07
C GLY A 216 -2.81 12.37 -6.08
N PRO A 217 -1.74 12.75 -5.37
CA PRO A 217 -1.26 14.12 -5.35
C PRO A 217 -0.80 14.59 -6.75
N LYS A 218 -0.94 15.90 -7.00
CA LYS A 218 -0.37 16.51 -8.21
C LYS A 218 1.12 16.18 -8.32
N PRO A 219 1.69 16.17 -9.55
CA PRO A 219 3.12 15.94 -9.75
C PRO A 219 3.98 16.83 -8.86
N GLN A 220 4.97 16.24 -8.22
CA GLN A 220 5.93 16.93 -7.36
C GLN A 220 7.19 17.27 -8.18
N LYS A 221 7.93 18.30 -7.75
CA LYS A 221 9.13 18.76 -8.46
C LYS A 221 10.18 17.65 -8.65
N GLU A 222 10.30 16.77 -7.66
CA GLU A 222 11.24 15.65 -7.65
C GLU A 222 10.90 14.55 -8.68
N GLU A 223 9.65 14.50 -9.11
CA GLU A 223 9.15 13.56 -10.13
C GLU A 223 9.34 14.09 -11.57
N LEU A 224 9.56 15.40 -11.69
CA LEU A 224 9.64 16.11 -12.95
C LEU A 224 11.08 16.58 -13.18
N ASP A 225 11.86 15.84 -13.97
CA ASP A 225 13.12 16.39 -14.50
C ASP A 225 12.85 17.46 -15.59
N ASP A 226 13.92 18.09 -16.07
CA ASP A 226 13.79 19.19 -17.03
C ASP A 226 13.08 18.78 -18.32
N GLN A 227 13.33 17.55 -18.80
CA GLN A 227 12.68 17.02 -20.00
C GLN A 227 11.18 16.80 -19.80
N ILE A 228 10.81 16.13 -18.69
CA ILE A 228 9.40 15.92 -18.32
C ILE A 228 8.71 17.26 -18.10
N SER A 229 9.36 18.18 -17.36
CA SER A 229 8.81 19.51 -17.07
C SER A 229 8.54 20.33 -18.33
N HIS A 230 9.47 20.31 -19.28
CA HIS A 230 9.32 20.98 -20.57
C HIS A 230 8.17 20.37 -21.36
N TRP A 231 8.12 19.04 -21.47
CA TRP A 231 7.09 18.33 -22.18
C TRP A 231 5.69 18.61 -21.61
N VAL A 232 5.52 18.55 -20.28
CA VAL A 232 4.25 18.82 -19.59
C VAL A 232 3.75 20.25 -19.86
N LYS A 233 4.65 21.25 -19.86
CA LYS A 233 4.30 22.65 -20.17
C LYS A 233 3.82 22.80 -21.62
N SER A 234 4.42 22.07 -22.55
CA SER A 234 4.05 22.09 -23.96
C SER A 234 2.76 21.31 -24.26
N ASN A 235 2.32 20.44 -23.35
CA ASN A 235 1.14 19.58 -23.50
C ASN A 235 0.19 19.69 -22.30
N PRO A 236 -0.42 20.87 -22.04
CA PRO A 236 -1.15 21.14 -20.79
C PRO A 236 -2.40 20.27 -20.58
N ASN A 237 -2.98 19.73 -21.67
CA ASN A 237 -4.18 18.91 -21.64
C ASN A 237 -3.90 17.38 -21.75
N ALA A 238 -2.64 16.98 -21.56
CA ALA A 238 -2.25 15.57 -21.68
C ALA A 238 -2.24 14.81 -20.36
N ILE A 239 -2.14 15.53 -19.22
CA ILE A 239 -2.03 14.92 -17.88
C ILE A 239 -3.10 15.49 -16.94
N PHE A 240 -3.88 14.60 -16.37
CA PHE A 240 -4.94 14.91 -15.40
C PHE A 240 -4.58 14.33 -14.04
N SER A 241 -4.89 15.07 -12.96
CA SER A 241 -4.63 14.63 -11.60
C SER A 241 -5.87 14.79 -10.74
N PHE A 242 -6.33 13.70 -10.16
CA PHE A 242 -7.51 13.68 -9.28
C PHE A 242 -7.12 13.19 -7.88
N LYS A 243 -7.71 13.80 -6.86
CA LYS A 243 -7.52 13.42 -5.45
C LYS A 243 -8.84 13.06 -4.82
N ASN A 244 -8.79 12.17 -3.84
CA ASN A 244 -9.94 11.83 -3.00
C ASN A 244 -11.18 11.46 -3.83
N LEU A 245 -10.96 10.66 -4.88
CA LEU A 245 -12.07 10.16 -5.69
C LEU A 245 -12.91 9.18 -4.87
N PRO A 246 -14.23 9.22 -5.01
CA PRO A 246 -15.08 8.13 -4.55
C PRO A 246 -14.65 6.80 -5.16
N GLU A 247 -14.85 5.72 -4.42
CA GLU A 247 -14.46 4.36 -4.86
C GLU A 247 -15.12 3.97 -6.20
N ASN A 248 -16.38 4.31 -6.38
CA ASN A 248 -17.10 4.10 -7.63
C ASN A 248 -16.42 4.81 -8.81
N THR A 249 -15.99 6.07 -8.62
CA THR A 249 -15.31 6.84 -9.66
C THR A 249 -13.93 6.25 -10.00
N LEU A 250 -13.19 5.82 -9.00
CA LEU A 250 -11.92 5.12 -9.21
C LEU A 250 -12.14 3.81 -9.97
N GLY A 251 -13.20 3.09 -9.62
CA GLY A 251 -13.59 1.86 -10.30
C GLY A 251 -13.87 2.06 -11.78
N GLU A 252 -14.60 3.10 -12.14
CA GLU A 252 -14.88 3.42 -13.53
C GLU A 252 -13.60 3.86 -14.29
N LEU A 253 -12.69 4.58 -13.64
CA LEU A 253 -11.38 4.87 -14.24
C LEU A 253 -10.64 3.57 -14.63
N TYR A 254 -10.62 2.55 -13.75
CA TYR A 254 -10.06 1.25 -14.11
C TYR A 254 -10.81 0.58 -15.27
N ASN A 255 -12.14 0.66 -15.30
CA ASN A 255 -12.96 0.04 -16.35
C ASN A 255 -12.65 0.62 -17.75
N TYR A 256 -12.35 1.92 -17.85
CA TYR A 256 -12.09 2.62 -19.11
C TYR A 256 -10.62 2.76 -19.47
N ALA A 257 -9.71 2.67 -18.51
CA ALA A 257 -8.27 2.79 -18.76
C ALA A 257 -7.76 1.75 -19.75
N LYS A 258 -6.86 2.16 -20.64
CA LYS A 258 -6.11 1.23 -21.51
C LYS A 258 -5.15 0.37 -20.72
N ALA A 259 -4.55 0.91 -19.66
CA ALA A 259 -3.75 0.19 -18.69
C ALA A 259 -3.57 0.98 -17.39
N LEU A 260 -3.35 0.25 -16.29
CA LEU A 260 -2.66 0.74 -15.11
C LEU A 260 -1.15 0.56 -15.31
N VAL A 261 -0.37 1.64 -15.16
CA VAL A 261 1.11 1.61 -15.16
C VAL A 261 1.59 1.84 -13.73
N PHE A 262 2.14 0.79 -13.12
CA PHE A 262 2.50 0.77 -11.71
C PHE A 262 3.89 0.18 -11.46
N PRO A 263 4.96 0.86 -11.91
CA PRO A 263 6.34 0.35 -11.90
C PRO A 263 7.04 0.61 -10.56
N SER A 264 6.39 0.30 -9.44
CA SER A 264 6.92 0.55 -8.10
C SER A 264 8.25 -0.18 -7.87
N PHE A 265 9.18 0.44 -7.14
CA PHE A 265 10.42 -0.22 -6.72
C PHE A 265 10.17 -1.30 -5.67
N ILE A 266 9.19 -1.06 -4.79
CA ILE A 266 8.81 -1.96 -3.71
C ILE A 266 7.37 -1.67 -3.26
N GLU A 267 6.66 -2.69 -2.83
CA GLU A 267 5.34 -2.62 -2.20
C GLU A 267 5.26 -3.58 -1.01
N GLY A 268 4.39 -3.30 -0.05
CA GLY A 268 3.98 -4.25 0.96
C GLY A 268 2.94 -5.22 0.39
N PHE A 269 1.80 -4.69 -0.05
CA PHE A 269 0.72 -5.46 -0.67
C PHE A 269 0.54 -5.15 -2.16
N GLY A 270 0.22 -3.91 -2.50
CA GLY A 270 0.05 -3.47 -3.90
C GLY A 270 -1.41 -3.43 -4.35
N TRP A 271 -2.28 -2.76 -3.60
CA TRP A 271 -3.71 -2.63 -3.89
C TRP A 271 -4.04 -2.18 -5.32
N PRO A 272 -3.46 -1.09 -5.90
CA PRO A 272 -3.90 -0.60 -7.20
C PRO A 272 -3.80 -1.60 -8.35
N PRO A 273 -2.75 -2.40 -8.50
CA PRO A 273 -2.69 -3.50 -9.47
C PRO A 273 -3.79 -4.54 -9.29
N LEU A 274 -4.13 -4.88 -8.03
CA LEU A 274 -5.18 -5.85 -7.73
C LEU A 274 -6.57 -5.29 -8.05
N GLU A 275 -6.84 -4.04 -7.66
CA GLU A 275 -8.07 -3.32 -7.99
C GLU A 275 -8.28 -3.21 -9.50
N ALA A 276 -7.24 -2.84 -10.24
CA ALA A 276 -7.25 -2.76 -11.69
C ALA A 276 -7.58 -4.11 -12.33
N ALA A 277 -6.95 -5.18 -11.86
CA ALA A 277 -7.13 -6.52 -12.39
C ALA A 277 -8.56 -7.04 -12.15
N VAL A 278 -9.13 -6.85 -10.96
CA VAL A 278 -10.53 -7.24 -10.66
C VAL A 278 -11.53 -6.55 -11.61
N ARG A 279 -11.20 -5.36 -12.10
CA ARG A 279 -12.03 -4.62 -13.06
C ARG A 279 -11.67 -4.90 -14.51
N GLY A 280 -10.78 -5.86 -14.78
CA GLY A 280 -10.34 -6.23 -16.12
C GLY A 280 -9.46 -5.18 -16.80
N CYS A 281 -8.91 -4.21 -16.05
CA CYS A 281 -7.93 -3.25 -16.56
C CYS A 281 -6.59 -3.95 -16.79
N PRO A 282 -5.96 -3.80 -17.95
CA PRO A 282 -4.59 -4.29 -18.17
C PRO A 282 -3.61 -3.67 -17.17
N VAL A 283 -2.69 -4.49 -16.65
CA VAL A 283 -1.74 -4.07 -15.60
C VAL A 283 -0.30 -4.24 -16.09
N ILE A 284 0.46 -3.13 -16.07
CA ILE A 284 1.92 -3.13 -16.25
C ILE A 284 2.52 -2.79 -14.89
N THR A 285 3.24 -3.73 -14.29
CA THR A 285 3.72 -3.60 -12.90
C THR A 285 5.00 -4.38 -12.65
N THR A 286 5.50 -4.36 -11.43
CA THR A 286 6.68 -5.08 -10.97
C THR A 286 6.28 -6.27 -10.08
N ARG A 287 7.20 -7.24 -9.93
CA ARG A 287 7.01 -8.40 -9.03
C ARG A 287 7.37 -8.02 -7.58
N THR A 288 6.50 -7.29 -6.91
CA THR A 288 6.75 -6.81 -5.53
C THR A 288 5.46 -6.84 -4.70
N GLY A 289 5.57 -6.95 -3.39
CA GLY A 289 4.42 -7.15 -2.51
C GLY A 289 3.68 -8.44 -2.82
N ALA A 290 2.35 -8.42 -2.68
CA ALA A 290 1.47 -9.55 -3.03
C ALA A 290 1.08 -9.59 -4.52
N ILE A 291 1.57 -8.65 -5.34
CA ILE A 291 1.15 -8.49 -6.73
C ILE A 291 1.44 -9.75 -7.54
N ALA A 292 2.66 -10.29 -7.43
CA ALA A 292 3.05 -11.48 -8.18
C ALA A 292 2.31 -12.74 -7.68
N ASP A 293 2.09 -12.84 -6.38
CA ASP A 293 1.40 -13.96 -5.75
C ASP A 293 -0.07 -14.04 -6.19
N LEU A 294 -0.73 -12.89 -6.26
CA LEU A 294 -2.16 -12.81 -6.50
C LEU A 294 -2.54 -12.61 -7.98
N LEU A 295 -1.72 -11.95 -8.78
CA LEU A 295 -2.03 -11.73 -10.20
C LEU A 295 -1.44 -12.78 -11.15
N GLY A 296 -0.42 -13.53 -10.74
CA GLY A 296 0.18 -14.56 -11.57
C GLY A 296 0.49 -14.06 -12.98
N ASN A 297 -0.10 -14.68 -14.00
CA ASN A 297 0.08 -14.32 -15.41
C ASN A 297 -0.88 -13.21 -15.90
N TYR A 298 -1.72 -12.63 -15.03
CA TYR A 298 -2.61 -11.54 -15.43
C TYR A 298 -1.84 -10.28 -15.79
N ALA A 299 -0.82 -9.93 -15.02
CA ALA A 299 -0.04 -8.70 -15.20
C ALA A 299 1.13 -8.88 -16.19
N ARG A 300 1.50 -7.80 -16.87
CA ARG A 300 2.81 -7.70 -17.53
C ARG A 300 3.82 -7.17 -16.52
N TYR A 301 4.82 -8.00 -16.25
CA TYR A 301 5.86 -7.64 -15.29
C TYR A 301 7.03 -6.96 -15.99
N VAL A 302 7.46 -5.86 -15.39
CA VAL A 302 8.58 -5.03 -15.84
C VAL A 302 9.60 -4.86 -14.71
N GLU A 303 10.81 -4.47 -15.08
CA GLU A 303 11.83 -4.08 -14.11
C GLU A 303 11.71 -2.59 -13.80
N ALA A 304 11.52 -2.22 -12.53
CA ALA A 304 11.30 -0.83 -12.10
C ALA A 304 12.41 0.14 -12.54
N LYS A 305 13.65 -0.34 -12.67
CA LYS A 305 14.82 0.44 -13.06
C LYS A 305 15.09 0.44 -14.57
N ASN A 306 14.37 -0.37 -15.33
CA ASN A 306 14.55 -0.52 -16.77
C ASN A 306 13.43 0.22 -17.53
N GLN A 307 13.66 1.50 -17.86
CA GLN A 307 12.68 2.29 -18.57
C GLN A 307 12.33 1.71 -19.94
N SER A 308 13.26 1.03 -20.62
CA SER A 308 13.00 0.40 -21.91
C SER A 308 12.01 -0.76 -21.78
N SER A 309 12.12 -1.57 -20.73
CA SER A 309 11.15 -2.66 -20.42
C SER A 309 9.74 -2.10 -20.20
N ILE A 310 9.63 -0.97 -19.48
CA ILE A 310 8.35 -0.30 -19.24
C ILE A 310 7.77 0.25 -20.54
N ASN A 311 8.60 0.93 -21.35
CA ASN A 311 8.20 1.50 -22.64
C ASN A 311 7.78 0.43 -23.64
N GLN A 312 8.52 -0.68 -23.71
CA GLN A 312 8.15 -1.82 -24.57
C GLN A 312 6.81 -2.40 -24.18
N SER A 313 6.56 -2.58 -22.88
CA SER A 313 5.29 -3.14 -22.40
C SER A 313 4.08 -2.29 -22.77
N ILE A 314 4.17 -0.96 -22.66
CA ILE A 314 3.08 -0.09 -23.09
C ILE A 314 2.93 -0.05 -24.62
N GLN A 315 4.03 -0.08 -25.36
CA GLN A 315 4.00 -0.12 -26.82
C GLN A 315 3.30 -1.36 -27.35
N GLU A 316 3.63 -2.53 -26.83
CA GLU A 316 3.00 -3.78 -27.18
C GLU A 316 1.51 -3.79 -26.86
N LEU A 317 1.12 -3.22 -25.70
CA LEU A 317 -0.27 -3.11 -25.29
C LEU A 317 -1.07 -2.21 -26.25
N LEU A 318 -0.51 -1.08 -26.69
CA LEU A 318 -1.18 -0.16 -27.59
C LEU A 318 -1.28 -0.68 -29.03
N ARG A 319 -0.32 -1.51 -29.48
CA ARG A 319 -0.38 -2.18 -30.80
C ARG A 319 -1.34 -3.35 -30.84
N SER A 320 -1.40 -4.12 -29.76
CA SER A 320 -2.25 -5.30 -29.64
C SER A 320 -2.97 -5.23 -28.32
N PRO A 321 -4.19 -4.65 -28.29
CA PRO A 321 -4.95 -4.52 -27.06
C PRO A 321 -5.09 -5.86 -26.36
N TRP A 322 -4.81 -5.85 -25.09
CA TRP A 322 -4.92 -7.02 -24.24
C TRP A 322 -6.38 -7.43 -24.11
N SER A 323 -6.71 -8.65 -24.47
CA SER A 323 -8.06 -9.17 -24.17
C SER A 323 -8.27 -9.15 -22.66
N LYS A 324 -9.37 -8.53 -22.22
CA LYS A 324 -9.78 -8.57 -20.80
C LYS A 324 -9.83 -10.03 -20.37
N ARG A 325 -9.01 -10.40 -19.39
CA ARG A 325 -8.98 -11.76 -18.86
C ARG A 325 -9.90 -11.85 -17.66
N ASN A 326 -10.55 -13.00 -17.48
CA ASN A 326 -11.23 -13.29 -16.24
C ASN A 326 -10.22 -13.24 -15.09
N VAL A 327 -10.48 -12.39 -14.11
CA VAL A 327 -9.61 -12.21 -12.96
C VAL A 327 -9.63 -13.46 -12.09
N MET A 328 -8.47 -13.85 -11.62
CA MET A 328 -8.35 -14.87 -10.58
C MET A 328 -9.07 -14.42 -9.31
N SER A 329 -9.52 -15.38 -8.50
CA SER A 329 -10.15 -15.07 -7.23
C SER A 329 -9.13 -14.44 -6.28
N LEU A 330 -9.30 -13.17 -5.95
CA LEU A 330 -8.58 -12.54 -4.86
C LEU A 330 -9.17 -13.02 -3.51
N PRO A 331 -8.37 -13.05 -2.45
CA PRO A 331 -8.86 -13.34 -1.10
C PRO A 331 -9.99 -12.39 -0.73
N THR A 332 -11.04 -12.93 -0.13
CA THR A 332 -12.16 -12.14 0.41
C THR A 332 -11.84 -11.69 1.84
N HIS A 333 -12.61 -10.75 2.37
CA HIS A 333 -12.54 -10.42 3.80
C HIS A 333 -12.81 -11.64 4.68
N GLU A 334 -13.66 -12.55 4.23
CA GLU A 334 -13.96 -13.80 4.92
C GLU A 334 -12.75 -14.74 4.95
N ASP A 335 -12.06 -14.90 3.83
CA ASP A 335 -10.83 -15.72 3.76
C ASP A 335 -9.75 -15.18 4.71
N CYS A 336 -9.55 -13.87 4.69
CA CYS A 336 -8.60 -13.18 5.58
C CYS A 336 -9.01 -13.35 7.05
N ARG A 337 -10.29 -13.19 7.37
CA ARG A 337 -10.84 -13.40 8.71
C ARG A 337 -10.56 -14.82 9.20
N LYS A 338 -10.88 -15.83 8.39
CA LYS A 338 -10.67 -17.23 8.74
C LYS A 338 -9.21 -17.51 9.07
N GLN A 339 -8.28 -17.05 8.24
CA GLN A 339 -6.85 -17.25 8.48
C GLN A 339 -6.38 -16.60 9.79
N TYR A 340 -6.90 -15.40 10.15
CA TYR A 340 -6.57 -14.79 11.44
C TYR A 340 -7.16 -15.56 12.62
N LEU A 341 -8.37 -16.13 12.47
CA LEU A 341 -8.98 -16.96 13.53
C LEU A 341 -8.17 -18.22 13.75
N ASP A 342 -7.80 -18.92 12.68
CA ASP A 342 -6.98 -20.14 12.75
C ASP A 342 -5.62 -19.84 13.44
N LEU A 343 -5.00 -18.70 13.11
CA LEU A 343 -3.76 -18.25 13.75
C LEU A 343 -3.96 -17.93 15.24
N TYR A 344 -5.07 -17.28 15.63
CA TYR A 344 -5.36 -16.99 17.03
C TYR A 344 -5.54 -18.27 17.84
N GLU A 345 -6.29 -19.25 17.33
CA GLU A 345 -6.47 -20.56 17.97
C GLU A 345 -5.13 -21.28 18.17
N GLN A 346 -4.28 -21.29 17.14
CA GLN A 346 -2.93 -21.85 17.21
C GLN A 346 -2.07 -21.17 18.28
N MET A 347 -2.15 -19.85 18.39
CA MET A 347 -1.38 -19.08 19.39
C MET A 347 -1.86 -19.33 20.83
N MET A 348 -3.15 -19.59 21.03
CA MET A 348 -3.72 -19.88 22.35
C MET A 348 -3.50 -21.32 22.79
N ALA A 349 -3.26 -22.24 21.85
CA ALA A 349 -2.98 -23.65 22.13
C ALA A 349 -1.53 -23.94 22.53
N ASN A 350 -0.58 -23.01 22.25
CA ASN A 350 0.84 -23.10 22.59
C ASN A 350 1.17 -22.32 23.86
#